data_e9d11d08078e8b0575e85600829a1d4a
#
_entry.id   e9d11d08078e8b0575e85600829a1d4a
#
_cell.length_a   1.000
_cell.length_b   1.000
_cell.length_c   1.000
_cell.angle_alpha   90.00
_cell.angle_beta   90.00
_cell.angle_gamma   90.00
#
_symmetry.space_group_name_H-M   'P 1'
#
loop_
_entity.id
_entity.type
_entity.pdbx_description
1 polymer ?
#
loop_
_entity_poly.entity_id
_entity_poly.type
_entity_poly.pdbx_seq_one_letter_code
_entity_poly.pdbx_strand_id
1 'polypeptide(L)'
;HLAAVFACNFSNYCFDMAKQVVDAELVDFGLLYPLILETAKKATENDPKQMQTGPAMRGDQNILAMHQSLLAQANRDDLKQVYQLLSDGIVKRHHSS
;
A
#
# COMPACT_ATOMS: atom_id res chain seq x y z
N HIS A 1 9.21 15.58 -13.55
CA HIS A 1 8.68 15.91 -12.21
C HIS A 1 7.48 15.05 -11.83
N LEU A 2 6.51 14.87 -12.73
CA LEU A 2 5.31 14.08 -12.42
C LEU A 2 5.66 12.65 -12.01
N ALA A 3 6.54 11.98 -12.76
CA ALA A 3 6.96 10.62 -12.43
C ALA A 3 7.66 10.56 -11.07
N ALA A 4 8.47 11.56 -10.75
CA ALA A 4 9.18 11.62 -9.46
C ALA A 4 8.21 11.85 -8.29
N VAL A 5 7.14 12.58 -8.50
CA VAL A 5 6.11 12.74 -7.46
C VAL A 5 5.50 11.38 -7.12
N PHE A 6 5.14 10.57 -8.11
CA PHE A 6 4.65 9.22 -7.85
C PHE A 6 5.72 8.34 -7.19
N ALA A 7 6.94 8.33 -7.74
CA ALA A 7 7.96 7.40 -7.28
C ALA A 7 8.55 7.76 -5.91
N CYS A 8 8.55 9.03 -5.55
CA CYS A 8 9.23 9.50 -4.34
C CYS A 8 8.27 10.15 -3.34
N ASN A 9 7.54 11.17 -3.76
CA ASN A 9 6.70 11.92 -2.81
C ASN A 9 5.52 11.09 -2.32
N PHE A 10 4.80 10.44 -3.23
CA PHE A 10 3.67 9.59 -2.83
C PHE A 10 4.13 8.33 -2.13
N SER A 11 5.26 7.75 -2.55
CA SER A 11 5.83 6.60 -1.84
C SER A 11 6.18 6.97 -0.40
N ASN A 12 6.80 8.14 -0.20
CA ASN A 12 7.10 8.58 1.17
C ASN A 12 5.84 8.80 2.00
N TYR A 13 4.79 9.35 1.41
CA TYR A 13 3.52 9.51 2.10
C TYR A 13 2.92 8.15 2.47
N CYS A 14 3.05 7.15 1.60
CA CYS A 14 2.64 5.78 1.94
C CYS A 14 3.44 5.21 3.10
N PHE A 15 4.75 5.47 3.17
CA PHE A 15 5.56 5.07 4.31
C PHE A 15 5.08 5.74 5.59
N ASP A 16 4.73 7.02 5.53
CA ASP A 16 4.21 7.75 6.69
C ASP A 16 2.86 7.17 7.14
N MET A 17 1.98 6.84 6.22
CA MET A 17 0.71 6.18 6.56
C MET A 17 0.95 4.82 7.22
N ALA A 18 1.89 4.03 6.70
CA ALA A 18 2.24 2.75 7.31
C ALA A 18 2.78 2.95 8.72
N LYS A 19 3.60 3.97 8.94
CA LYS A 19 4.10 4.30 10.28
C LYS A 19 2.97 4.65 11.22
N GLN A 20 1.99 5.44 10.78
CA GLN A 20 0.83 5.77 11.61
C GLN A 20 0.05 4.53 12.02
N VAL A 21 -0.11 3.58 11.11
CA VAL A 21 -0.81 2.32 11.40
C VAL A 21 -0.07 1.50 12.46
N VAL A 22 1.23 1.28 12.30
CA VAL A 22 2.00 0.48 13.27
C VAL A 22 2.17 1.19 14.60
N ASP A 23 2.30 2.52 14.59
CA ASP A 23 2.41 3.30 15.84
C ASP A 23 1.13 3.16 16.68
N ALA A 24 -0.05 3.16 16.04
CA ALA A 24 -1.32 2.97 16.73
C ALA A 24 -1.43 1.58 17.37
N GLU A 25 -0.74 0.58 16.84
CA GLU A 25 -0.72 -0.78 17.36
C GLU A 25 0.49 -1.06 18.24
N LEU A 26 1.31 -0.04 18.54
CA LEU A 26 2.53 -0.14 19.34
C LEU A 26 3.54 -1.13 18.73
N VAL A 27 3.58 -1.20 17.41
CA VAL A 27 4.53 -2.02 16.66
C VAL A 27 5.65 -1.14 16.13
N ASP A 28 6.89 -1.63 16.17
CA ASP A 28 8.05 -0.89 15.68
C ASP A 28 8.01 -0.82 14.14
N PHE A 29 8.02 0.39 13.60
CA PHE A 29 8.05 0.61 12.16
C PHE A 29 9.27 -0.05 11.50
N GLY A 30 10.37 -0.20 12.24
CA GLY A 30 11.58 -0.86 11.75
C GLY A 30 11.35 -2.28 11.24
N LEU A 31 10.29 -2.96 11.71
CA LEU A 31 9.93 -4.28 11.20
C LEU A 31 9.57 -4.24 9.71
N LEU A 32 9.19 -3.08 9.18
CA LEU A 32 8.85 -2.93 7.77
C LEU A 32 10.04 -2.55 6.88
N TYR A 33 11.19 -2.18 7.45
CA TYR A 33 12.35 -1.75 6.67
C TYR A 33 12.77 -2.76 5.60
N PRO A 34 12.89 -4.06 5.90
CA PRO A 34 13.25 -5.03 4.87
C PRO A 34 12.24 -5.09 3.72
N LEU A 35 10.94 -4.93 4.03
CA LEU A 35 9.90 -4.95 3.02
C LEU A 35 9.96 -3.71 2.12
N ILE A 36 10.22 -2.54 2.72
CA ILE A 36 10.36 -1.28 1.97
C ILE A 36 11.55 -1.39 1.01
N LEU A 37 12.69 -1.84 1.52
CA LEU A 37 13.90 -1.98 0.71
C LEU A 37 13.72 -2.99 -0.41
N GLU A 38 13.09 -4.12 -0.13
CA GLU A 38 12.83 -5.15 -1.13
C GLU A 38 11.89 -4.66 -2.22
N THR A 39 10.84 -3.92 -1.85
CA THR A 39 9.91 -3.33 -2.81
C THR A 39 10.63 -2.37 -3.75
N ALA A 40 11.46 -1.49 -3.20
CA ALA A 40 12.23 -0.53 -3.99
C ALA A 40 13.24 -1.23 -4.90
N LYS A 41 13.92 -2.24 -4.39
CA LYS A 41 14.90 -3.03 -5.15
C LYS A 41 14.25 -3.70 -6.36
N LYS A 42 13.13 -4.36 -6.14
CA LYS A 42 12.39 -5.03 -7.22
C LYS A 42 11.93 -4.06 -8.29
N ALA A 43 11.49 -2.86 -7.89
CA ALA A 43 11.04 -1.84 -8.82
C ALA A 43 12.17 -1.27 -9.67
N THR A 44 13.42 -1.33 -9.19
CA THR A 44 14.59 -0.84 -9.93
C THR A 44 15.24 -1.92 -10.80
N GLU A 45 14.95 -3.18 -10.55
CA GLU A 45 15.55 -4.32 -11.27
C GLU A 45 14.58 -4.96 -12.26
N ASN A 46 13.28 -4.69 -12.13
CA ASN A 46 12.21 -5.30 -12.92
C ASN A 46 11.16 -4.27 -13.28
N ASP A 47 10.23 -4.65 -14.15
CA ASP A 47 9.05 -3.85 -14.42
C ASP A 47 8.15 -3.85 -13.17
N PRO A 48 7.84 -2.70 -12.58
CA PRO A 48 7.00 -2.62 -11.39
C PRO A 48 5.64 -3.31 -11.55
N LYS A 49 5.06 -3.28 -12.75
CA LYS A 49 3.79 -3.96 -13.01
C LYS A 49 3.90 -5.45 -12.70
N GLN A 50 5.04 -6.07 -13.04
CA GLN A 50 5.26 -7.50 -12.83
C GLN A 50 5.57 -7.84 -11.38
N MET A 51 5.95 -6.84 -10.58
CA MET A 51 6.33 -7.03 -9.18
C MET A 51 5.18 -6.77 -8.20
N GLN A 52 4.00 -6.42 -8.69
CA GLN A 52 2.87 -6.09 -7.83
C GLN A 52 2.45 -7.28 -6.97
N THR A 53 2.26 -7.04 -5.68
CA THR A 53 1.81 -8.01 -4.69
C THR A 53 0.61 -7.43 -3.91
N GLY A 54 0.13 -8.17 -2.95
CA GLY A 54 -0.89 -7.70 -2.02
C GLY A 54 -2.29 -8.25 -2.29
N PRO A 55 -3.24 -7.97 -1.39
CA PRO A 55 -4.57 -8.55 -1.47
C PRO A 55 -5.37 -8.09 -2.70
N ALA A 56 -5.20 -6.84 -3.13
CA ALA A 56 -5.88 -6.35 -4.33
C ALA A 56 -5.38 -7.10 -5.58
N MET A 57 -4.07 -7.35 -5.67
CA MET A 57 -3.50 -8.10 -6.77
C MET A 57 -4.01 -9.53 -6.81
N ARG A 58 -4.15 -10.17 -5.64
CA ARG A 58 -4.64 -11.55 -5.53
C ARG A 58 -6.16 -11.66 -5.67
N GLY A 59 -6.89 -10.55 -5.63
CA GLY A 59 -8.35 -10.58 -5.60
C GLY A 59 -8.92 -11.11 -4.28
N ASP A 60 -8.22 -10.91 -3.19
CA ASP A 60 -8.60 -11.42 -1.87
C ASP A 60 -9.61 -10.47 -1.20
N GLN A 61 -10.89 -10.67 -1.52
CA GLN A 61 -11.96 -9.79 -1.05
C GLN A 61 -12.12 -9.82 0.48
N ASN A 62 -11.85 -10.96 1.11
CA ASN A 62 -11.98 -11.09 2.56
C ASN A 62 -10.95 -10.23 3.29
N ILE A 63 -9.70 -10.24 2.83
CA ILE A 63 -8.65 -9.41 3.43
C ILE A 63 -8.91 -7.93 3.17
N LEU A 64 -9.33 -7.56 1.95
CA LEU A 64 -9.66 -6.17 1.63
C LEU A 64 -10.77 -5.64 2.55
N ALA A 65 -11.82 -6.42 2.75
CA ALA A 65 -12.92 -6.05 3.63
C ALA A 65 -12.47 -5.95 5.09
N MET A 66 -11.64 -6.87 5.54
CA MET A 66 -11.10 -6.86 6.90
C MET A 66 -10.27 -5.60 7.15
N HIS A 67 -9.39 -5.23 6.23
CA HIS A 67 -8.57 -4.02 6.36
C HIS A 67 -9.44 -2.76 6.40
N GLN A 68 -10.47 -2.68 5.56
CA GLN A 68 -11.40 -1.55 5.56
C GLN A 68 -12.13 -1.43 6.90
N SER A 69 -12.55 -2.56 7.47
CA SER A 69 -13.19 -2.59 8.80
C SER A 69 -12.23 -2.13 9.90
N LEU A 70 -10.98 -2.55 9.86
CA LEU A 70 -9.98 -2.12 10.85
C LEU A 70 -9.75 -0.61 10.79
N LEU A 71 -9.67 -0.04 9.60
CA LEU A 71 -9.50 1.40 9.43
C LEU A 71 -10.73 2.19 9.91
N ALA A 72 -11.91 1.68 9.65
CA ALA A 72 -13.15 2.29 10.14
C ALA A 72 -13.22 2.25 11.67
N GLN A 73 -12.87 1.13 12.29
CA GLN A 73 -12.85 0.97 13.75
C GLN A 73 -11.82 1.90 14.40
N ALA A 74 -10.73 2.18 13.70
CA ALA A 74 -9.69 3.09 14.18
C ALA A 74 -10.05 4.57 13.95
N ASN A 75 -11.23 4.85 13.40
CA ASN A 75 -11.66 6.21 13.04
C ASN A 75 -10.69 6.87 12.04
N ARG A 76 -10.14 6.09 11.13
CA ARG A 76 -9.21 6.56 10.11
C ARG A 76 -9.85 6.48 8.72
N ASP A 77 -10.96 7.23 8.55
CA ASP A 77 -11.63 7.31 7.26
C ASP A 77 -10.74 7.91 6.18
N ASP A 78 -9.80 8.76 6.55
CA ASP A 78 -8.80 9.32 5.66
C ASP A 78 -7.95 8.21 5.02
N LEU A 79 -7.41 7.31 5.83
CA LEU A 79 -6.62 6.17 5.34
C LEU A 79 -7.48 5.16 4.59
N LYS A 80 -8.73 5.00 5.02
CA LYS A 80 -9.68 4.12 4.36
C LYS A 80 -9.92 4.53 2.91
N GLN A 81 -10.06 5.84 2.67
CA GLN A 81 -10.23 6.38 1.32
C GLN A 81 -9.00 6.12 0.44
N VAL A 82 -7.81 6.36 0.99
CA VAL A 82 -6.56 6.09 0.26
C VAL A 82 -6.43 4.60 -0.05
N TYR A 83 -6.71 3.76 0.92
CA TYR A 83 -6.67 2.30 0.76
C TYR A 83 -7.58 1.85 -0.38
N GLN A 84 -8.81 2.36 -0.41
CA GLN A 84 -9.77 1.99 -1.45
C GLN A 84 -9.32 2.47 -2.82
N LEU A 85 -8.85 3.71 -2.92
CA LEU A 85 -8.40 4.29 -4.18
C LEU A 85 -7.22 3.49 -4.76
N LEU A 86 -6.23 3.19 -3.94
CA LEU A 86 -5.04 2.47 -4.39
C LEU A 86 -5.37 1.01 -4.71
N SER A 87 -6.21 0.37 -3.92
CA SER A 87 -6.66 -1.00 -4.19
C SER A 87 -7.42 -1.09 -5.52
N ASP A 88 -8.32 -0.15 -5.77
CA ASP A 88 -9.07 -0.10 -7.03
C ASP A 88 -8.13 0.11 -8.21
N GLY A 89 -7.11 0.94 -8.05
CA GLY A 89 -6.09 1.16 -9.06
C GLY A 89 -5.32 -0.10 -9.43
N ILE A 90 -4.94 -0.88 -8.42
CA ILE A 90 -4.24 -2.15 -8.63
C ILE A 90 -5.14 -3.15 -9.36
N VAL A 91 -6.39 -3.29 -8.91
CA VAL A 91 -7.36 -4.20 -9.55
C VAL A 91 -7.57 -3.80 -11.01
N LYS A 92 -7.79 -2.52 -11.27
CA LYS A 92 -8.00 -2.01 -12.63
C LYS A 92 -6.80 -2.27 -13.53
N ARG A 93 -5.59 -2.09 -13.00
CA ARG A 93 -4.34 -2.29 -13.76
C ARG A 93 -4.11 -3.75 -14.13
N HIS A 94 -4.49 -4.69 -13.24
CA HIS A 94 -4.10 -6.10 -13.35
C HIS A 94 -5.25 -7.03 -13.73
N HIS A 95 -6.49 -6.70 -13.42
CA HIS A 95 -7.65 -7.57 -13.61
C HIS A 95 -8.68 -7.00 -14.59
N SER A 96 -8.46 -5.81 -15.10
CA SER A 96 -9.30 -5.21 -16.12
C SER A 96 -8.93 -5.78 -17.48
N SER A 97 -9.90 -6.33 -18.18
CA SER A 97 -9.70 -6.82 -19.56
C SER A 97 -9.75 -5.68 -20.57
#